data_53987ebdbe707dab2d17cdf44e0678e8
#
_entry.id   53987ebdbe707dab2d17cdf44e0678e8
#
_cell.length_a   1.000
_cell.length_b   1.000
_cell.length_c   1.000
_cell.angle_alpha   90.00
_cell.angle_beta   90.00
_cell.angle_gamma   90.00
#
_symmetry.space_group_name_H-M   'P 1'
#
loop_
_entity.id
_entity.type
_entity.pdbx_description
1 polymer ?
#
loop_
_entity_poly.entity_id
_entity_poly.type
_entity_poly.pdbx_seq_one_letter_code
_entity_poly.pdbx_strand_id
1 'polypeptide(L)' 'MSTLKRVFTLRLNDEIFDRIEAIAKDEHRSMTNLIEYVLLKYIEEIDRKNDNSK' A
#
# COMPACT_ATOMS: atom_id res chain seq x y z
N MET A 1 -18.63 4.78 3.40
CA MET A 1 -17.64 4.39 2.81
C MET A 1 -17.85 3.87 1.46
N SER A 2 -17.00 4.01 0.69
CA SER A 2 -17.16 3.63 -0.66
C SER A 2 -17.07 2.14 -0.79
N THR A 3 -17.98 1.59 -1.47
CA THR A 3 -17.89 0.19 -1.71
C THR A 3 -17.39 -0.11 -3.06
N LEU A 4 -17.17 0.90 -3.87
CA LEU A 4 -16.65 0.64 -5.19
C LEU A 4 -15.17 0.50 -5.13
N LYS A 5 -14.68 -0.58 -5.68
CA LYS A 5 -13.26 -0.76 -5.78
C LYS A 5 -12.83 -0.51 -7.18
N ARG A 6 -11.87 0.32 -7.35
CA ARG A 6 -11.35 0.56 -8.67
C ARG A 6 -10.34 -0.47 -9.01
N VAL A 7 -10.36 -0.90 -10.23
CA VAL A 7 -9.39 -1.86 -10.70
C VAL A 7 -8.13 -1.12 -11.08
N PHE A 8 -7.04 -1.57 -10.54
CA PHE A 8 -5.78 -0.90 -10.79
C PHE A 8 -4.71 -1.95 -11.02
N THR A 9 -3.97 -1.78 -12.07
CA THR A 9 -2.91 -2.71 -12.41
C THR A 9 -1.58 -2.08 -12.04
N LEU A 10 -0.80 -2.78 -11.25
CA LEU A 10 0.48 -2.27 -10.82
C LEU A 10 1.58 -3.15 -11.34
N ARG A 11 2.57 -2.54 -11.95
CA ARG A 11 3.70 -3.29 -12.44
C ARG A 11 4.91 -2.94 -11.62
N LEU A 12 5.57 -3.95 -11.11
CA LEU A 12 6.76 -3.75 -10.32
C LEU A 12 7.88 -4.52 -10.96
N ASN A 13 9.11 -4.04 -10.79
CA ASN A 13 10.20 -4.83 -11.29
C ASN A 13 10.41 -6.00 -10.34
N ASP A 14 11.18 -6.97 -10.81
CA ASP A 14 11.30 -8.23 -10.09
C ASP A 14 11.88 -8.07 -8.70
N GLU A 15 12.83 -7.21 -8.58
CA GLU A 15 13.46 -7.02 -7.28
C GLU A 15 12.48 -6.53 -6.24
N ILE A 16 11.70 -5.53 -6.61
CA ILE A 16 10.75 -4.97 -5.69
C ILE A 16 9.66 -5.98 -5.39
N PHE A 17 9.22 -6.67 -6.42
CA PHE A 17 8.18 -7.68 -6.24
C PHE A 17 8.63 -8.73 -5.23
N ASP A 18 9.85 -9.22 -5.39
CA ASP A 18 10.36 -10.25 -4.51
C ASP A 18 10.45 -9.76 -3.08
N ARG A 19 10.87 -8.53 -2.90
CA ARG A 19 11.01 -8.00 -1.55
C ARG A 19 9.65 -7.86 -0.90
N ILE A 20 8.68 -7.36 -1.63
CA ILE A 20 7.36 -7.19 -1.08
C ILE A 20 6.74 -8.54 -0.76
N GLU A 21 6.96 -9.50 -1.63
CA GLU A 21 6.43 -10.83 -1.38
C GLU A 21 7.01 -11.43 -0.11
N ALA A 22 8.30 -11.25 0.09
CA ALA A 22 8.94 -11.78 1.28
C ALA A 22 8.37 -11.13 2.53
N ILE A 23 8.15 -9.83 2.48
CA ILE A 23 7.61 -9.13 3.62
C ILE A 23 6.18 -9.57 3.89
N ALA A 24 5.40 -9.75 2.84
CA ALA A 24 4.03 -10.19 3.01
C ALA A 24 3.97 -11.54 3.68
N LYS A 25 4.82 -12.44 3.26
CA LYS A 25 4.87 -13.76 3.87
C LYS A 25 5.24 -13.67 5.33
N ASP A 26 6.22 -12.85 5.62
CA ASP A 26 6.69 -12.71 6.97
C ASP A 26 5.59 -12.17 7.87
N GLU A 27 4.72 -11.34 7.34
CA GLU A 27 3.65 -10.76 8.12
C GLU A 27 2.33 -11.49 7.95
N HIS A 28 2.36 -12.60 7.25
CA HIS A 28 1.16 -13.42 7.05
C HIS A 28 0.05 -12.61 6.39
N ARG A 29 0.41 -11.85 5.36
CA ARG A 29 -0.58 -11.09 4.62
C ARG A 29 -0.45 -11.41 3.16
N SER A 30 -1.51 -11.16 2.42
CA SER A 30 -1.40 -11.28 0.98
C SER A 30 -0.66 -10.06 0.45
N MET A 31 -0.16 -10.17 -0.76
CA MET A 31 0.53 -9.05 -1.37
C MET A 31 -0.38 -7.85 -1.50
N THR A 32 -1.62 -8.10 -1.88
CA THR A 32 -2.56 -7.00 -2.03
C THR A 32 -2.76 -6.28 -0.70
N ASN A 33 -2.94 -7.05 0.35
CA ASN A 33 -3.14 -6.45 1.66
C ASN A 33 -1.93 -5.67 2.12
N LEU A 34 -0.76 -6.20 1.86
CA LEU A 34 0.44 -5.49 2.27
C LEU A 34 0.57 -4.18 1.52
N ILE A 35 0.34 -4.22 0.21
CA ILE A 35 0.46 -3.02 -0.58
C ILE A 35 -0.55 -1.98 -0.13
N GLU A 36 -1.78 -2.40 0.12
CA GLU A 36 -2.79 -1.47 0.60
C GLU A 36 -2.40 -0.86 1.93
N TYR A 37 -1.85 -1.67 2.80
CA TYR A 37 -1.46 -1.20 4.11
C TYR A 37 -0.37 -0.13 3.98
N VAL A 38 0.61 -0.40 3.15
CA VAL A 38 1.72 0.54 2.98
C VAL A 38 1.23 1.84 2.37
N LEU A 39 0.37 1.74 1.38
CA LEU A 39 -0.15 2.94 0.75
C LEU A 39 -0.99 3.75 1.72
N LEU A 40 -1.77 3.08 2.52
CA LEU A 40 -2.58 3.77 3.49
C LEU A 40 -1.71 4.51 4.50
N LYS A 41 -0.65 3.87 4.95
CA LYS A 41 0.25 4.52 5.89
C LYS A 41 0.91 5.74 5.26
N TYR A 42 1.26 5.63 4.00
CA TYR A 42 1.88 6.74 3.32
C TYR A 42 0.92 7.91 3.20
N ILE A 43 -0.32 7.60 2.87
CA ILE A 43 -1.32 8.66 2.74
C ILE A 43 -1.54 9.33 4.08
N GLU A 44 -1.60 8.56 5.14
CA GLU A 44 -1.77 9.11 6.47
C GLU A 44 -0.65 10.06 6.83
N GLU A 45 0.55 9.71 6.42
CA GLU A 45 1.69 10.55 6.71
C GLU A 45 1.61 11.85 5.98
N ILE A 46 1.22 11.80 4.72
CA ILE A 46 1.08 13.01 3.94
C ILE A 46 -0.01 13.89 4.50
N ASP A 47 -1.12 13.29 4.88
CA ASP A 47 -2.22 14.05 5.44
C ASP A 47 -1.81 14.74 6.72
N ARG A 48 -1.01 14.07 7.52
CA ARG A 48 -0.54 14.67 8.74
C ARG A 48 0.34 15.86 8.45
N LYS A 49 1.20 15.74 7.46
CA LYS A 49 2.06 16.84 7.11
C LYS A 49 1.30 18.02 6.59
N ASN A 50 0.23 17.74 5.86
CA ASN A 50 -0.54 18.83 5.27
C ASN A 50 -1.67 19.28 6.14
N ASP A 51 -1.72 18.77 7.34
CA ASP A 51 -2.82 19.11 8.21
C ASP A 51 -2.92 20.58 8.48
N ASN A 52 -1.80 21.23 8.53
CA ASN A 52 -1.81 22.64 8.81
C ASN A 52 -2.41 23.45 7.73
N SER A 53 -2.40 22.95 6.55
CA SER A 53 -2.87 23.75 5.45
C SER A 53 -4.37 23.84 5.43
N LYS A 54 -5.01 23.14 6.31
CA LYS A 54 -6.44 23.20 6.27
C LYS A 54 -6.98 24.34 7.07
#